data_d4c0b7f81a18538ed3370de3ae038019
#
_entry.id   d4c0b7f81a18538ed3370de3ae038019
#
_cell.length_a   1.000
_cell.length_b   1.000
_cell.length_c   1.000
_cell.angle_alpha   90.00
_cell.angle_beta   90.00
_cell.angle_gamma   90.00
#
_symmetry.space_group_name_H-M   'P 1'
#
loop_
_entity.id
_entity.type
_entity.pdbx_description
1 polymer ?
#
loop_
_entity_poly.entity_id
_entity_poly.type
_entity_poly.pdbx_seq_one_letter_code
_entity_poly.pdbx_strand_id
1 'polypeptide(L)'
;MPILECRELSKRFGKTAALDNVSLKLEPGRVIGLLGPNGSGKTTLIKLANGLLTPSEGEILIDGEAPGPKTKAVVSYLSDKEYLPDWMSTRQLMDFFEDFYKDFDRQRAEEMLLRLGLDEKQKVKTMSKGTREKVQLILVMSRRAKLYLLDEPIGGVDPATRDYILDTIIRNYNPEAAVLISTHLIADVEQVLDEVIFIQNGQILLQSDVDSIREEKGMSVDQYFREVFKC
;
A
#
# COMPACT_ATOMS: atom_id res chain seq x y z
N MET A 1 -5.08 14.70 -13.10
CA MET A 1 -4.39 13.64 -13.87
C MET A 1 -4.15 12.49 -12.90
N PRO A 2 -4.54 11.27 -13.24
CA PRO A 2 -4.40 10.15 -12.33
C PRO A 2 -2.93 9.91 -11.97
N ILE A 3 -2.69 9.58 -10.71
CA ILE A 3 -1.34 9.26 -10.22
C ILE A 3 -0.92 7.83 -10.60
N LEU A 4 -1.90 6.93 -10.74
CA LEU A 4 -1.71 5.58 -11.27
C LEU A 4 -2.78 5.32 -12.33
N GLU A 5 -2.40 4.80 -13.49
CA GLU A 5 -3.31 4.39 -14.54
C GLU A 5 -2.90 3.01 -15.08
N CYS A 6 -3.86 2.09 -15.13
CA CYS A 6 -3.72 0.81 -15.80
C CYS A 6 -4.61 0.79 -17.04
N ARG A 7 -4.09 0.33 -18.17
CA ARG A 7 -4.81 0.20 -19.44
C ARG A 7 -4.66 -1.22 -19.95
N GLU A 8 -5.76 -1.98 -19.91
CA GLU A 8 -5.82 -3.37 -20.35
C GLU A 8 -4.69 -4.24 -19.79
N LEU A 9 -4.28 -3.95 -18.53
CA LEU A 9 -3.13 -4.53 -17.88
C LEU A 9 -3.34 -5.99 -17.57
N SER A 10 -2.48 -6.86 -18.10
CA SER A 10 -2.50 -8.29 -17.82
C SER A 10 -1.14 -8.77 -17.34
N LYS A 11 -1.15 -9.73 -16.40
CA LYS A 11 0.05 -10.43 -15.93
C LYS A 11 -0.18 -11.92 -15.81
N ARG A 12 0.64 -12.69 -16.53
CA ARG A 12 0.62 -14.15 -16.52
C ARG A 12 1.90 -14.72 -15.91
N PHE A 13 1.76 -15.78 -15.13
CA PHE A 13 2.84 -16.64 -14.65
C PHE A 13 2.62 -18.05 -15.22
N GLY A 14 3.32 -18.37 -16.28
CA GLY A 14 3.07 -19.58 -17.05
C GLY A 14 1.62 -19.59 -17.58
N LYS A 15 0.82 -20.56 -17.16
CA LYS A 15 -0.59 -20.70 -17.55
C LYS A 15 -1.57 -19.90 -16.69
N THR A 16 -1.12 -19.37 -15.55
CA THR A 16 -1.99 -18.67 -14.59
C THR A 16 -2.01 -17.17 -14.90
N ALA A 17 -3.19 -16.62 -15.16
CA ALA A 17 -3.41 -15.18 -15.21
C ALA A 17 -3.56 -14.67 -13.77
N ALA A 18 -2.60 -13.85 -13.31
CA ALA A 18 -2.67 -13.20 -12.01
C ALA A 18 -3.39 -11.84 -12.09
N LEU A 19 -3.31 -11.19 -13.27
CA LEU A 19 -4.16 -10.07 -13.67
C LEU A 19 -4.64 -10.32 -15.10
N ASP A 20 -5.88 -9.96 -15.39
CA ASP A 20 -6.54 -10.20 -16.67
C ASP A 20 -7.33 -8.96 -17.09
N ASN A 21 -6.78 -8.22 -18.06
CA ASN A 21 -7.40 -7.04 -18.67
C ASN A 21 -7.85 -5.96 -17.67
N VAL A 22 -7.00 -5.61 -16.70
CA VAL A 22 -7.28 -4.61 -15.67
C VAL A 22 -7.14 -3.19 -16.23
N SER A 23 -8.23 -2.42 -16.15
CA SER A 23 -8.22 -0.98 -16.44
C SER A 23 -8.74 -0.22 -15.23
N LEU A 24 -7.92 0.68 -14.67
CA LEU A 24 -8.29 1.50 -13.51
C LEU A 24 -7.47 2.79 -13.48
N LYS A 25 -7.97 3.78 -12.73
CA LYS A 25 -7.28 5.04 -12.46
C LYS A 25 -7.38 5.38 -10.98
N LEU A 26 -6.27 5.84 -10.40
CA LEU A 26 -6.26 6.38 -9.06
C LEU A 26 -5.97 7.88 -9.12
N GLU A 27 -6.86 8.66 -8.54
CA GLU A 27 -6.66 10.11 -8.44
C GLU A 27 -5.90 10.46 -7.16
N PRO A 28 -5.09 11.54 -7.17
CA PRO A 28 -4.40 12.00 -5.97
C PRO A 28 -5.40 12.52 -4.91
N GLY A 29 -4.93 12.63 -3.65
CA GLY A 29 -5.73 13.14 -2.53
C GLY A 29 -6.75 12.14 -1.98
N ARG A 30 -6.58 10.84 -2.23
CA ARG A 30 -7.51 9.79 -1.77
C ARG A 30 -6.81 8.63 -1.10
N VAL A 31 -7.49 8.03 -0.14
CA VAL A 31 -7.14 6.73 0.45
C VAL A 31 -8.01 5.66 -0.18
N ILE A 32 -7.39 4.75 -0.92
CA ILE A 32 -8.06 3.76 -1.76
C ILE A 32 -7.80 2.36 -1.21
N GLY A 33 -8.86 1.59 -1.00
CA GLY A 33 -8.79 0.18 -0.62
C GLY A 33 -8.77 -0.75 -1.83
N LEU A 34 -7.70 -1.51 -2.04
CA LEU A 34 -7.66 -2.62 -2.99
C LEU A 34 -8.04 -3.90 -2.25
N LEU A 35 -9.31 -4.28 -2.36
CA LEU A 35 -9.95 -5.28 -1.52
C LEU A 35 -10.24 -6.56 -2.32
N GLY A 36 -9.92 -7.70 -1.74
CA GLY A 36 -10.14 -8.98 -2.39
C GLY A 36 -9.56 -10.15 -1.59
N PRO A 37 -9.99 -11.39 -1.87
CA PRO A 37 -9.45 -12.57 -1.20
C PRO A 37 -7.96 -12.78 -1.50
N ASN A 38 -7.33 -13.68 -0.75
CA ASN A 38 -5.96 -14.08 -1.02
C ASN A 38 -5.85 -14.71 -2.43
N GLY A 39 -4.81 -14.34 -3.18
CA GLY A 39 -4.60 -14.79 -4.55
C GLY A 39 -5.43 -14.05 -5.62
N SER A 40 -6.18 -13.01 -5.27
CA SER A 40 -6.99 -12.24 -6.24
C SER A 40 -6.19 -11.36 -7.20
N GLY A 41 -4.89 -11.12 -6.95
CA GLY A 41 -4.03 -10.29 -7.80
C GLY A 41 -3.52 -8.99 -7.17
N LYS A 42 -3.93 -8.63 -5.94
CA LYS A 42 -3.55 -7.38 -5.24
C LYS A 42 -2.04 -7.12 -5.23
N THR A 43 -1.27 -8.04 -4.64
CA THR A 43 0.20 -7.95 -4.59
C THR A 43 0.83 -7.92 -5.98
N THR A 44 0.25 -8.59 -6.97
CA THR A 44 0.74 -8.55 -8.36
C THR A 44 0.59 -7.16 -8.95
N LEU A 45 -0.56 -6.52 -8.77
CA LEU A 45 -0.81 -5.16 -9.23
C LEU A 45 0.18 -4.17 -8.58
N ILE A 46 0.34 -4.24 -7.26
CA ILE A 46 1.28 -3.39 -6.53
C ILE A 46 2.73 -3.60 -7.01
N LYS A 47 3.16 -4.84 -7.26
CA LYS A 47 4.50 -5.14 -7.77
C LYS A 47 4.73 -4.63 -9.18
N LEU A 48 3.72 -4.64 -10.04
CA LEU A 48 3.78 -4.04 -11.37
C LEU A 48 3.92 -2.52 -11.26
N ALA A 49 3.13 -1.86 -10.39
CA ALA A 49 3.23 -0.43 -10.14
C ALA A 49 4.62 -0.01 -9.63
N ASN A 50 5.28 -0.86 -8.85
CA ASN A 50 6.66 -0.61 -8.37
C ASN A 50 7.75 -1.00 -9.38
N GLY A 51 7.40 -1.53 -10.56
CA GLY A 51 8.36 -2.02 -11.53
C GLY A 51 9.18 -3.24 -11.05
N LEU A 52 8.64 -3.99 -10.06
CA LEU A 52 9.20 -5.26 -9.59
C LEU A 52 8.78 -6.43 -10.49
N LEU A 53 7.74 -6.23 -11.28
CA LEU A 53 7.27 -7.13 -12.33
C LEU A 53 7.06 -6.34 -13.61
N THR A 54 7.14 -7.02 -14.74
CA THR A 54 6.81 -6.47 -16.06
C THR A 54 5.44 -6.96 -16.50
N PRO A 55 4.57 -6.12 -17.07
CA PRO A 55 3.31 -6.56 -17.68
C PRO A 55 3.52 -7.65 -18.73
N SER A 56 2.54 -8.54 -18.88
CA SER A 56 2.49 -9.48 -20.02
C SER A 56 1.81 -8.83 -21.23
N GLU A 57 0.76 -8.01 -20.97
CA GLU A 57 0.01 -7.24 -21.96
C GLU A 57 -0.48 -5.95 -21.31
N GLY A 58 -0.81 -4.95 -22.13
CA GLY A 58 -1.25 -3.63 -21.65
C GLY A 58 -0.13 -2.81 -21.01
N GLU A 59 -0.52 -1.76 -20.28
CA GLU A 59 0.44 -0.84 -19.66
C GLU A 59 -0.01 -0.37 -18.28
N ILE A 60 0.96 0.04 -17.47
CA ILE A 60 0.75 0.72 -16.20
C ILE A 60 1.60 1.99 -16.19
N LEU A 61 1.01 3.10 -15.77
CA LEU A 61 1.67 4.41 -15.71
C LEU A 61 1.56 4.97 -14.29
N ILE A 62 2.63 5.55 -13.80
CA ILE A 62 2.71 6.29 -12.53
C ILE A 62 3.11 7.73 -12.85
N ASP A 63 2.25 8.69 -12.50
CA ASP A 63 2.43 10.12 -12.83
C ASP A 63 2.70 10.32 -14.34
N GLY A 64 2.02 9.52 -15.19
CA GLY A 64 2.16 9.51 -16.65
C GLY A 64 3.40 8.80 -17.20
N GLU A 65 4.26 8.23 -16.37
CA GLU A 65 5.49 7.54 -16.75
C GLU A 65 5.40 6.03 -16.50
N ALA A 66 6.02 5.22 -17.35
CA ALA A 66 6.16 3.79 -17.07
C ALA A 66 7.03 3.55 -15.81
N PRO A 67 6.75 2.48 -15.01
CA PRO A 67 7.53 2.17 -13.83
C PRO A 67 9.03 2.09 -14.08
N GLY A 68 9.81 2.90 -13.36
CA GLY A 68 11.25 3.04 -13.54
C GLY A 68 11.91 3.94 -12.49
N PRO A 69 13.15 4.38 -12.70
CA PRO A 69 13.86 5.21 -11.72
C PRO A 69 13.13 6.50 -11.36
N LYS A 70 12.47 7.16 -12.33
CA LYS A 70 11.70 8.39 -12.09
C LYS A 70 10.48 8.13 -11.19
N THR A 71 9.74 7.06 -11.45
CA THR A 71 8.54 6.74 -10.67
C THR A 71 8.90 6.26 -9.27
N LYS A 72 10.05 5.59 -9.07
CA LYS A 72 10.55 5.22 -7.74
C LYS A 72 10.84 6.43 -6.84
N ALA A 73 11.13 7.58 -7.43
CA ALA A 73 11.33 8.82 -6.68
C ALA A 73 10.02 9.37 -6.09
N VAL A 74 8.85 9.02 -6.66
CA VAL A 74 7.54 9.53 -6.24
C VAL A 74 6.63 8.46 -5.61
N VAL A 75 7.06 7.19 -5.60
CA VAL A 75 6.34 6.07 -4.99
C VAL A 75 7.00 5.67 -3.68
N SER A 76 6.21 5.51 -2.62
CA SER A 76 6.63 4.88 -1.37
C SER A 76 5.92 3.53 -1.24
N TYR A 77 6.68 2.47 -1.00
CA TYR A 77 6.17 1.09 -1.02
C TYR A 77 6.43 0.36 0.28
N LEU A 78 5.35 -0.13 0.90
CA LEU A 78 5.39 -1.07 2.00
C LEU A 78 5.07 -2.48 1.47
N SER A 79 6.04 -3.38 1.54
CA SER A 79 5.88 -4.77 1.11
C SER A 79 5.21 -5.61 2.19
N ASP A 80 4.46 -6.64 1.76
CA ASP A 80 3.95 -7.73 2.60
C ASP A 80 5.06 -8.56 3.27
N LYS A 81 6.30 -8.42 2.78
CA LYS A 81 7.47 -9.15 3.29
C LYS A 81 8.47 -8.20 3.94
N GLU A 82 9.11 -8.70 4.99
CA GLU A 82 10.25 -8.03 5.58
C GLU A 82 11.41 -7.98 4.57
N TYR A 83 12.03 -6.80 4.43
CA TYR A 83 13.17 -6.58 3.55
C TYR A 83 14.31 -5.83 4.24
N LEU A 84 14.17 -5.52 5.53
CA LEU A 84 15.17 -4.77 6.27
C LEU A 84 16.41 -5.64 6.53
N PRO A 85 17.64 -5.14 6.21
CA PRO A 85 18.88 -5.88 6.47
C PRO A 85 19.11 -6.10 7.96
N ASP A 86 19.31 -7.34 8.38
CA ASP A 86 19.47 -7.75 9.77
C ASP A 86 20.63 -7.06 10.50
N TRP A 87 21.68 -6.67 9.78
CA TRP A 87 22.90 -6.06 10.33
C TRP A 87 22.76 -4.56 10.59
N MET A 88 21.79 -3.88 9.99
CA MET A 88 21.57 -2.45 10.18
C MET A 88 20.84 -2.14 11.48
N SER A 89 21.13 -0.98 12.07
CA SER A 89 20.29 -0.36 13.10
C SER A 89 19.22 0.52 12.48
N THR A 90 18.20 0.90 13.26
CA THR A 90 17.16 1.84 12.80
C THR A 90 17.76 3.15 12.30
N ARG A 91 18.77 3.69 13.01
CA ARG A 91 19.48 4.90 12.56
C ARG A 91 20.13 4.69 11.19
N GLN A 92 20.85 3.58 10.98
CA GLN A 92 21.48 3.28 9.70
C GLN A 92 20.46 3.09 8.56
N LEU A 93 19.28 2.55 8.88
CA LEU A 93 18.18 2.47 7.91
C LEU A 93 17.66 3.85 7.53
N MET A 94 17.50 4.76 8.49
CA MET A 94 17.11 6.15 8.22
C MET A 94 18.17 6.88 7.38
N ASP A 95 19.46 6.72 7.72
CA ASP A 95 20.58 7.27 6.93
C ASP A 95 20.54 6.76 5.48
N PHE A 96 20.30 5.45 5.32
CA PHE A 96 20.17 4.84 4.00
C PHE A 96 18.98 5.39 3.22
N PHE A 97 17.82 5.59 3.85
CA PHE A 97 16.64 6.16 3.18
C PHE A 97 16.88 7.63 2.80
N GLU A 98 17.54 8.41 3.63
CA GLU A 98 17.88 9.81 3.38
C GLU A 98 18.85 9.95 2.20
N ASP A 99 19.82 9.04 2.07
CA ASP A 99 20.77 9.01 0.95
C ASP A 99 20.08 8.66 -0.39
N PHE A 100 19.09 7.75 -0.37
CA PHE A 100 18.42 7.27 -1.59
C PHE A 100 17.20 8.10 -2.01
N TYR A 101 16.48 8.67 -1.05
CA TYR A 101 15.21 9.36 -1.27
C TYR A 101 15.28 10.82 -0.82
N LYS A 102 15.34 11.73 -1.80
CA LYS A 102 15.40 13.18 -1.53
C LYS A 102 14.17 13.72 -0.80
N ASP A 103 13.06 12.98 -0.85
CA ASP A 103 11.79 13.28 -0.21
C ASP A 103 11.64 12.62 1.17
N PHE A 104 12.70 12.00 1.70
CA PHE A 104 12.68 11.41 3.05
C PHE A 104 12.74 12.50 4.12
N ASP A 105 11.76 12.48 5.01
CA ASP A 105 11.64 13.42 6.13
C ASP A 105 12.21 12.79 7.40
N ARG A 106 13.48 13.03 7.65
CA ARG A 106 14.22 12.50 8.81
C ARG A 106 13.56 12.87 10.13
N GLN A 107 13.15 14.13 10.29
CA GLN A 107 12.53 14.60 11.51
C GLN A 107 11.23 13.84 11.79
N ARG A 108 10.39 13.62 10.78
CA ARG A 108 9.17 12.83 10.90
C ARG A 108 9.47 11.40 11.33
N ALA A 109 10.51 10.76 10.77
CA ALA A 109 10.91 9.41 11.15
C ALA A 109 11.30 9.34 12.63
N GLU A 110 12.10 10.28 13.10
CA GLU A 110 12.53 10.38 14.50
C GLU A 110 11.36 10.64 15.47
N GLU A 111 10.41 11.50 15.09
CA GLU A 111 9.19 11.73 15.88
C GLU A 111 8.33 10.47 16.00
N MET A 112 8.17 9.71 14.91
CA MET A 112 7.43 8.45 14.94
C MET A 112 8.14 7.39 15.77
N LEU A 113 9.47 7.28 15.68
CA LEU A 113 10.27 6.38 16.54
C LEU A 113 10.07 6.70 18.02
N LEU A 114 10.16 7.98 18.37
CA LEU A 114 9.98 8.44 19.75
C LEU A 114 8.60 8.11 20.30
N ARG A 115 7.54 8.35 19.52
CA ARG A 115 6.15 8.04 19.91
C ARG A 115 5.94 6.55 20.17
N LEU A 116 6.68 5.69 19.48
CA LEU A 116 6.62 4.25 19.64
C LEU A 116 7.55 3.68 20.70
N GLY A 117 8.39 4.52 21.29
CA GLY A 117 9.42 4.09 22.24
C GLY A 117 10.44 3.13 21.59
N LEU A 118 10.73 3.31 20.30
CA LEU A 118 11.70 2.48 19.58
C LEU A 118 13.10 3.08 19.66
N ASP A 119 14.08 2.20 19.93
CA ASP A 119 15.50 2.61 20.01
C ASP A 119 16.13 2.66 18.60
N GLU A 120 16.58 3.84 18.19
CA GLU A 120 17.28 4.04 16.93
C GLU A 120 18.58 3.26 16.78
N LYS A 121 19.20 2.85 17.89
CA LYS A 121 20.44 2.06 17.91
C LYS A 121 20.20 0.56 17.84
N GLN A 122 18.95 0.12 18.05
CA GLN A 122 18.60 -1.30 17.99
C GLN A 122 18.81 -1.84 16.57
N LYS A 123 19.51 -2.99 16.48
CA LYS A 123 19.73 -3.69 15.21
C LYS A 123 18.51 -4.53 14.85
N VAL A 124 18.18 -4.56 13.55
CA VAL A 124 17.03 -5.30 13.00
C VAL A 124 17.00 -6.76 13.48
N LYS A 125 18.15 -7.47 13.49
CA LYS A 125 18.27 -8.87 13.95
C LYS A 125 17.81 -9.11 15.39
N THR A 126 17.80 -8.06 16.25
CA THR A 126 17.40 -8.16 17.65
C THR A 126 15.96 -7.69 17.90
N MET A 127 15.28 -7.23 16.86
CA MET A 127 13.91 -6.77 16.95
C MET A 127 12.92 -7.93 16.89
N SER A 128 11.79 -7.79 17.58
CA SER A 128 10.62 -8.65 17.36
C SER A 128 10.04 -8.41 15.95
N LYS A 129 9.25 -9.35 15.45
CA LYS A 129 8.55 -9.17 14.15
C LYS A 129 7.75 -7.87 14.14
N GLY A 130 6.90 -7.63 15.13
CA GLY A 130 6.10 -6.41 15.22
C GLY A 130 6.93 -5.13 15.32
N THR A 131 8.12 -5.17 15.93
CA THR A 131 9.05 -4.02 15.95
C THR A 131 9.60 -3.73 14.56
N ARG A 132 9.97 -4.76 13.78
CA ARG A 132 10.46 -4.63 12.40
C ARG A 132 9.38 -4.04 11.49
N GLU A 133 8.14 -4.53 11.60
CA GLU A 133 6.98 -4.00 10.85
C GLU A 133 6.76 -2.52 11.15
N LYS A 134 6.83 -2.11 12.42
CA LYS A 134 6.73 -0.70 12.81
C LYS A 134 7.87 0.16 12.23
N VAL A 135 9.12 -0.32 12.29
CA VAL A 135 10.26 0.38 11.68
C VAL A 135 10.09 0.51 10.17
N GLN A 136 9.66 -0.56 9.50
CA GLN A 136 9.40 -0.55 8.06
C GLN A 136 8.30 0.46 7.68
N LEU A 137 7.22 0.50 8.45
CA LEU A 137 6.14 1.49 8.28
C LEU A 137 6.66 2.92 8.45
N ILE A 138 7.44 3.19 9.51
CA ILE A 138 8.03 4.51 9.75
C ILE A 138 8.85 4.98 8.56
N LEU A 139 9.74 4.13 8.04
CA LEU A 139 10.58 4.47 6.89
C LEU A 139 9.75 4.82 5.65
N VAL A 140 8.69 4.05 5.38
CA VAL A 140 7.80 4.26 4.24
C VAL A 140 6.97 5.53 4.41
N MET A 141 6.38 5.76 5.60
CA MET A 141 5.51 6.92 5.86
C MET A 141 6.28 8.23 6.09
N SER A 142 7.59 8.16 6.31
CA SER A 142 8.46 9.34 6.40
C SER A 142 8.90 9.88 5.03
N ARG A 143 8.52 9.26 3.93
CA ARG A 143 8.68 9.83 2.60
C ARG A 143 7.53 10.80 2.29
N ARG A 144 7.81 11.87 1.54
CA ARG A 144 6.79 12.78 0.98
C ARG A 144 6.43 12.36 -0.44
N ALA A 145 6.02 11.10 -0.59
CA ALA A 145 5.67 10.51 -1.87
C ALA A 145 4.38 11.10 -2.46
N LYS A 146 4.18 10.93 -3.77
CA LYS A 146 2.91 11.22 -4.45
C LYS A 146 1.97 10.00 -4.45
N LEU A 147 2.52 8.79 -4.32
CA LEU A 147 1.77 7.54 -4.27
C LEU A 147 2.37 6.62 -3.19
N TYR A 148 1.54 6.22 -2.24
CA TYR A 148 1.89 5.19 -1.28
C TYR A 148 1.20 3.88 -1.69
N LEU A 149 1.98 2.82 -1.81
CA LEU A 149 1.50 1.46 -2.12
C LEU A 149 1.77 0.59 -0.90
N LEU A 150 0.71 0.24 -0.16
CA LEU A 150 0.80 -0.48 1.10
C LEU A 150 0.20 -1.88 0.94
N ASP A 151 1.06 -2.90 0.88
CA ASP A 151 0.64 -4.29 0.64
C ASP A 151 0.45 -5.02 1.97
N GLU A 152 -0.82 -5.28 2.34
CA GLU A 152 -1.27 -5.93 3.58
C GLU A 152 -0.66 -5.29 4.86
N PRO A 153 -0.73 -3.94 5.04
CA PRO A 153 -0.02 -3.24 6.13
C PRO A 153 -0.48 -3.66 7.54
N ILE A 154 -1.68 -4.21 7.67
CA ILE A 154 -2.27 -4.67 8.94
C ILE A 154 -2.39 -6.20 9.01
N GLY A 155 -1.81 -6.91 8.04
CA GLY A 155 -1.86 -8.36 7.97
C GLY A 155 -1.04 -9.03 9.07
N GLY A 156 -1.65 -9.94 9.84
CA GLY A 156 -0.92 -10.75 10.83
C GLY A 156 -0.47 -10.03 12.11
N VAL A 157 -0.98 -8.82 12.37
CA VAL A 157 -0.75 -8.07 13.61
C VAL A 157 -1.97 -8.11 14.54
N ASP A 158 -1.76 -7.87 15.83
CA ASP A 158 -2.83 -7.79 16.81
C ASP A 158 -3.71 -6.53 16.62
N PRO A 159 -4.96 -6.50 17.12
CA PRO A 159 -5.89 -5.40 16.90
C PRO A 159 -5.36 -4.02 17.33
N ALA A 160 -4.71 -3.91 18.49
CA ALA A 160 -4.17 -2.63 18.97
C ALA A 160 -3.05 -2.10 18.07
N THR A 161 -2.26 -3.00 17.51
CA THR A 161 -1.22 -2.65 16.52
C THR A 161 -1.84 -2.23 15.19
N ARG A 162 -2.99 -2.81 14.76
CA ARG A 162 -3.71 -2.38 13.54
C ARG A 162 -4.18 -0.94 13.63
N ASP A 163 -4.87 -0.59 14.72
CA ASP A 163 -5.35 0.79 14.97
C ASP A 163 -4.19 1.78 14.90
N TYR A 164 -3.06 1.43 15.52
CA TYR A 164 -1.85 2.24 15.48
C TYR A 164 -1.30 2.42 14.05
N ILE A 165 -1.23 1.33 13.27
CA ILE A 165 -0.73 1.36 11.88
C ILE A 165 -1.63 2.28 11.03
N LEU A 166 -2.95 2.12 11.12
CA LEU A 166 -3.91 2.93 10.38
C LEU A 166 -3.83 4.42 10.78
N ASP A 167 -3.79 4.72 12.08
CA ASP A 167 -3.59 6.10 12.57
C ASP A 167 -2.27 6.69 12.05
N THR A 168 -1.20 5.91 12.05
CA THR A 168 0.10 6.33 11.51
C THR A 168 0.01 6.63 10.01
N ILE A 169 -0.65 5.79 9.21
CA ILE A 169 -0.83 6.01 7.77
C ILE A 169 -1.60 7.30 7.54
N ILE A 170 -2.77 7.46 8.17
CA ILE A 170 -3.67 8.60 7.94
C ILE A 170 -3.08 9.93 8.40
N ARG A 171 -2.32 9.94 9.49
CA ARG A 171 -1.71 11.20 10.00
C ARG A 171 -0.43 11.60 9.27
N ASN A 172 0.21 10.67 8.57
CA ASN A 172 1.55 10.91 8.04
C ASN A 172 1.67 10.81 6.52
N TYR A 173 0.60 10.54 5.75
CA TYR A 173 0.69 10.67 4.31
C TYR A 173 0.59 12.14 3.87
N ASN A 174 1.08 12.44 2.67
CA ASN A 174 0.90 13.74 2.06
C ASN A 174 -0.57 13.87 1.59
N PRO A 175 -1.36 14.87 2.05
CA PRO A 175 -2.77 15.00 1.67
C PRO A 175 -3.03 15.12 0.15
N GLU A 176 -2.03 15.53 -0.62
CA GLU A 176 -2.11 15.58 -2.09
C GLU A 176 -1.71 14.27 -2.76
N ALA A 177 -1.25 13.26 -1.99
CA ALA A 177 -0.87 11.96 -2.50
C ALA A 177 -2.08 11.01 -2.57
N ALA A 178 -1.96 9.95 -3.37
CA ALA A 178 -2.84 8.79 -3.24
C ALA A 178 -2.21 7.74 -2.32
N VAL A 179 -3.06 7.07 -1.54
CA VAL A 179 -2.67 5.93 -0.70
C VAL A 179 -3.47 4.72 -1.16
N LEU A 180 -2.82 3.70 -1.70
CA LEU A 180 -3.43 2.42 -2.04
C LEU A 180 -3.11 1.39 -0.96
N ILE A 181 -4.12 0.92 -0.25
CA ILE A 181 -4.00 -0.10 0.80
C ILE A 181 -4.59 -1.41 0.26
N SER A 182 -3.74 -2.42 0.06
CA SER A 182 -4.25 -3.76 -0.23
C SER A 182 -4.53 -4.50 1.07
N THR A 183 -5.72 -5.11 1.18
CA THR A 183 -6.05 -5.95 2.33
C THR A 183 -7.23 -6.88 2.06
N HIS A 184 -7.35 -7.91 2.88
CA HIS A 184 -8.54 -8.75 3.00
C HIS A 184 -9.31 -8.48 4.32
N LEU A 185 -8.79 -7.58 5.19
CA LEU A 185 -9.36 -7.20 6.49
C LEU A 185 -10.17 -5.89 6.34
N ILE A 186 -11.32 -5.97 5.69
CA ILE A 186 -12.07 -4.80 5.21
C ILE A 186 -12.66 -4.01 6.38
N ALA A 187 -13.27 -4.69 7.35
CA ALA A 187 -13.88 -4.06 8.52
C ALA A 187 -12.91 -3.17 9.32
N ASP A 188 -11.60 -3.52 9.29
CA ASP A 188 -10.59 -2.75 10.01
C ASP A 188 -10.21 -1.45 9.27
N VAL A 189 -10.31 -1.42 7.93
CA VAL A 189 -9.84 -0.28 7.11
C VAL A 189 -10.95 0.61 6.57
N GLU A 190 -12.19 0.13 6.47
CA GLU A 190 -13.27 0.86 5.75
C GLU A 190 -13.54 2.27 6.26
N GLN A 191 -13.27 2.53 7.54
CA GLN A 191 -13.47 3.85 8.15
C GLN A 191 -12.48 4.92 7.69
N VAL A 192 -11.36 4.51 7.07
CA VAL A 192 -10.31 5.42 6.61
C VAL A 192 -10.24 5.51 5.09
N LEU A 193 -11.10 4.79 4.37
CA LEU A 193 -11.11 4.75 2.91
C LEU A 193 -12.08 5.79 2.32
N ASP A 194 -11.62 6.47 1.27
CA ASP A 194 -12.46 7.32 0.42
C ASP A 194 -13.06 6.51 -0.73
N GLU A 195 -12.31 5.56 -1.26
CA GLU A 195 -12.65 4.77 -2.45
C GLU A 195 -12.25 3.30 -2.25
N VAL A 196 -12.96 2.40 -2.90
CA VAL A 196 -12.66 0.97 -2.90
C VAL A 196 -12.61 0.39 -4.30
N ILE A 197 -11.71 -0.57 -4.47
CA ILE A 197 -11.56 -1.38 -5.67
C ILE A 197 -11.69 -2.84 -5.26
N PHE A 198 -12.71 -3.53 -5.76
CA PHE A 198 -12.88 -4.98 -5.55
C PHE A 198 -12.18 -5.74 -6.67
N ILE A 199 -11.26 -6.63 -6.29
CA ILE A 199 -10.51 -7.46 -7.24
C ILE A 199 -10.71 -8.94 -6.94
N GLN A 200 -11.04 -9.74 -7.97
CA GLN A 200 -11.19 -11.19 -7.90
C GLN A 200 -10.64 -11.85 -9.17
N ASN A 201 -9.91 -12.93 -9.01
CA ASN A 201 -9.33 -13.69 -10.13
C ASN A 201 -8.58 -12.82 -11.16
N GLY A 202 -7.90 -11.78 -10.68
CA GLY A 202 -7.16 -10.86 -11.52
C GLY A 202 -7.99 -9.81 -12.26
N GLN A 203 -9.29 -9.71 -12.00
CA GLN A 203 -10.19 -8.74 -12.65
C GLN A 203 -10.77 -7.77 -11.63
N ILE A 204 -10.99 -6.52 -12.05
CA ILE A 204 -11.68 -5.52 -11.23
C ILE A 204 -13.19 -5.74 -11.38
N LEU A 205 -13.86 -6.00 -10.25
CA LEU A 205 -15.31 -6.17 -10.19
C LEU A 205 -16.03 -4.85 -9.93
N LEU A 206 -15.40 -3.96 -9.16
CA LEU A 206 -15.98 -2.68 -8.75
C LEU A 206 -14.85 -1.67 -8.49
N GLN A 207 -15.11 -0.42 -8.85
CA GLN A 207 -14.40 0.76 -8.36
C GLN A 207 -15.46 1.79 -7.99
N SER A 208 -15.52 2.22 -6.72
CA SER A 208 -16.57 3.10 -6.22
C SER A 208 -16.12 3.89 -4.99
N ASP A 209 -16.68 5.09 -4.81
CA ASP A 209 -16.56 5.84 -3.56
C ASP A 209 -17.26 5.07 -2.42
N VAL A 210 -16.68 5.13 -1.23
CA VAL A 210 -17.24 4.46 -0.04
C VAL A 210 -18.61 5.01 0.31
N ASP A 211 -18.79 6.33 0.23
CA ASP A 211 -20.08 6.98 0.52
C ASP A 211 -21.15 6.59 -0.50
N SER A 212 -20.80 6.44 -1.79
CA SER A 212 -21.73 5.94 -2.81
C SER A 212 -22.24 4.53 -2.47
N ILE A 213 -21.38 3.64 -1.98
CA ILE A 213 -21.81 2.31 -1.53
C ILE A 213 -22.79 2.40 -0.36
N ARG A 214 -22.49 3.26 0.63
CA ARG A 214 -23.35 3.45 1.81
C ARG A 214 -24.73 4.02 1.44
N GLU A 215 -24.75 5.00 0.54
CA GLU A 215 -26.00 5.66 0.09
C GLU A 215 -26.84 4.74 -0.80
N GLU A 216 -26.22 4.12 -1.82
CA GLU A 216 -26.96 3.32 -2.81
C GLU A 216 -27.36 1.93 -2.30
N LYS A 217 -26.51 1.31 -1.48
CA LYS A 217 -26.73 -0.07 -0.98
C LYS A 217 -27.29 -0.11 0.44
N GLY A 218 -27.19 0.97 1.20
CA GLY A 218 -27.64 1.02 2.59
C GLY A 218 -26.83 0.12 3.54
N MET A 219 -25.58 -0.20 3.18
CA MET A 219 -24.72 -1.12 3.93
C MET A 219 -23.26 -0.65 3.97
N SER A 220 -22.47 -1.24 4.89
CA SER A 220 -21.04 -0.98 4.96
C SER A 220 -20.28 -1.61 3.80
N VAL A 221 -19.03 -1.17 3.57
CA VAL A 221 -18.16 -1.78 2.54
C VAL A 221 -17.90 -3.25 2.84
N ASP A 222 -17.69 -3.62 4.12
CA ASP A 222 -17.48 -5.02 4.53
C ASP A 222 -18.72 -5.88 4.22
N GLN A 223 -19.93 -5.38 4.53
CA GLN A 223 -21.17 -6.08 4.21
C GLN A 223 -21.34 -6.27 2.71
N TYR A 224 -21.12 -5.21 1.92
CA TYR A 224 -21.24 -5.27 0.47
C TYR A 224 -20.20 -6.20 -0.16
N PHE A 225 -18.98 -6.19 0.36
CA PHE A 225 -17.93 -7.12 -0.05
C PHE A 225 -18.34 -8.57 0.16
N ARG A 226 -18.88 -8.91 1.34
CA ARG A 226 -19.37 -10.28 1.64
C ARG A 226 -20.48 -10.71 0.70
N GLU A 227 -21.37 -9.79 0.33
CA GLU A 227 -22.44 -10.06 -0.64
C GLU A 227 -21.89 -10.35 -2.03
N VAL A 228 -20.96 -9.51 -2.54
CA VAL A 228 -20.34 -9.63 -3.85
C VAL A 228 -19.53 -10.93 -3.98
N PHE A 229 -18.76 -11.26 -2.93
CA PHE A 229 -17.88 -12.43 -2.94
C PHE A 229 -18.58 -13.70 -2.39
N LYS A 230 -19.84 -13.61 -1.96
CA LYS A 230 -20.64 -14.70 -1.39
C LYS A 230 -19.90 -15.47 -0.28
N CYS A 231 -19.27 -14.71 0.63
CA CYS A 231 -18.53 -15.24 1.78
C CYS A 231 -19.45 -15.39 2.98
#